data_c9151cc11bd4380d169f77d5aa9689b0
#
_entry.id   c9151cc11bd4380d169f77d5aa9689b0
#
_cell.length_a   1.000
_cell.length_b   1.000
_cell.length_c   1.000
_cell.angle_alpha   90.00
_cell.angle_beta   90.00
_cell.angle_gamma   90.00
#
_symmetry.space_group_name_H-M   'P 1'
#
loop_
_entity.id
_entity.type
_entity.pdbx_description
1 polymer ?
#
loop_
_entity_poly.entity_id
_entity_poly.type
_entity_poly.pdbx_seq_one_letter_code
_entity_poly.pdbx_strand_id
1 'polypeptide(L)'
;MKRIIVALMLAMLVATITAGAAMAAPTNIDPDTLTPPPPEGALCYGSGQYVICQTVFEAPVANEPFLDLPCGTTYLTASDHREVIRWYSDGLLVKKFITQDAQGTLSLSPTGGGPTVGFFAHESYWTYYSVPGDEGSGVETVHGLDIRVLVPGSGGLIIAGTRSTDGTQHGVFRLEDPRVADALCEALQP
;
A
#
# COMPACT_ATOMS: atom_id res chain seq x y z
N MET A 1 -53.76 14.98 -33.26
CA MET A 1 -52.76 13.98 -33.65
C MET A 1 -51.33 14.33 -33.21
N LYS A 2 -50.82 15.57 -33.41
CA LYS A 2 -49.43 15.92 -32.96
C LYS A 2 -49.15 15.74 -31.46
N ARG A 3 -50.12 16.02 -30.56
CA ARG A 3 -49.95 15.91 -29.10
C ARG A 3 -49.88 14.47 -28.59
N ILE A 4 -50.51 13.53 -29.27
CA ILE A 4 -50.44 12.11 -28.90
C ILE A 4 -49.12 11.47 -29.25
N ILE A 5 -48.49 11.90 -30.38
CA ILE A 5 -47.17 11.41 -30.81
C ILE A 5 -46.07 11.86 -29.85
N VAL A 6 -46.14 13.09 -29.35
CA VAL A 6 -45.16 13.64 -28.41
C VAL A 6 -45.24 12.89 -27.05
N ALA A 7 -46.46 12.58 -26.58
CA ALA A 7 -46.63 11.82 -25.33
C ALA A 7 -46.12 10.35 -25.43
N LEU A 8 -46.29 9.70 -26.57
CA LEU A 8 -45.75 8.38 -26.83
C LEU A 8 -44.21 8.33 -26.92
N MET A 9 -43.61 9.37 -27.55
CA MET A 9 -42.16 9.48 -27.59
C MET A 9 -41.54 9.75 -26.21
N LEU A 10 -42.19 10.58 -25.36
CA LEU A 10 -41.72 10.83 -23.99
C LEU A 10 -41.86 9.58 -23.11
N ALA A 11 -42.89 8.79 -23.26
CA ALA A 11 -43.08 7.53 -22.52
C ALA A 11 -42.03 6.46 -22.91
N MET A 12 -41.63 6.36 -24.18
CA MET A 12 -40.55 5.49 -24.61
C MET A 12 -39.17 5.94 -24.09
N LEU A 13 -38.92 7.25 -23.99
CA LEU A 13 -37.65 7.78 -23.48
C LEU A 13 -37.48 7.50 -21.98
N VAL A 14 -38.55 7.56 -21.21
CA VAL A 14 -38.54 7.26 -19.77
C VAL A 14 -38.35 5.75 -19.51
N ALA A 15 -38.90 4.88 -20.35
CA ALA A 15 -38.75 3.44 -20.21
C ALA A 15 -37.32 2.94 -20.50
N THR A 16 -36.55 3.66 -21.29
CA THR A 16 -35.13 3.28 -21.58
C THR A 16 -34.16 3.69 -20.49
N ILE A 17 -34.51 4.66 -19.63
CA ILE A 17 -33.62 5.13 -18.54
C ILE A 17 -33.73 4.23 -17.30
N THR A 18 -34.77 3.42 -17.16
CA THR A 18 -34.97 2.52 -16.02
C THR A 18 -34.39 1.12 -16.21
N ALA A 19 -33.81 0.80 -17.35
CA ALA A 19 -32.94 -0.37 -17.50
C ALA A 19 -31.58 -0.09 -16.84
N GLY A 20 -31.59 0.28 -15.56
CA GLY A 20 -30.42 0.27 -14.71
C GLY A 20 -29.82 -1.14 -14.83
N ALA A 21 -28.58 -1.24 -15.32
CA ALA A 21 -27.86 -2.49 -15.28
C ALA A 21 -27.99 -3.02 -13.85
N ALA A 22 -28.74 -4.09 -13.68
CA ALA A 22 -28.72 -4.85 -12.42
C ALA A 22 -27.26 -5.28 -12.28
N MET A 23 -26.48 -4.54 -11.50
CA MET A 23 -25.17 -4.99 -11.09
C MET A 23 -25.43 -6.30 -10.33
N ALA A 24 -25.04 -7.41 -10.93
CA ALA A 24 -25.08 -8.68 -10.24
C ALA A 24 -24.35 -8.46 -8.90
N ALA A 25 -24.99 -8.83 -7.80
CA ALA A 25 -24.34 -8.78 -6.50
C ALA A 25 -23.01 -9.54 -6.62
N PRO A 26 -21.93 -9.00 -6.06
CA PRO A 26 -20.63 -9.66 -6.15
C PRO A 26 -20.78 -11.08 -5.59
N THR A 27 -20.44 -12.07 -6.41
CA THR A 27 -20.45 -13.47 -5.99
C THR A 27 -19.28 -13.66 -5.03
N ASN A 28 -19.56 -14.03 -3.79
CA ASN A 28 -18.52 -14.43 -2.84
C ASN A 28 -17.79 -15.66 -3.39
N ILE A 29 -16.48 -15.55 -3.49
CA ILE A 29 -15.59 -16.64 -3.92
C ILE A 29 -14.91 -17.21 -2.69
N ASP A 30 -14.84 -18.55 -2.63
CA ASP A 30 -14.11 -19.25 -1.57
C ASP A 30 -12.60 -18.98 -1.72
N PRO A 31 -11.95 -18.30 -0.75
CA PRO A 31 -10.53 -17.98 -0.81
C PRO A 31 -9.62 -19.20 -0.95
N ASP A 32 -10.03 -20.36 -0.41
CA ASP A 32 -9.24 -21.59 -0.42
C ASP A 32 -9.11 -22.22 -1.82
N THR A 33 -9.92 -21.75 -2.77
CA THR A 33 -9.84 -22.17 -4.19
C THR A 33 -8.79 -21.41 -4.99
N LEU A 34 -8.14 -20.42 -4.38
CA LEU A 34 -7.18 -19.52 -5.02
C LEU A 34 -5.73 -19.92 -4.70
N THR A 35 -4.81 -19.64 -5.65
CA THR A 35 -3.39 -20.01 -5.51
C THR A 35 -2.47 -18.81 -5.76
N PRO A 36 -1.59 -18.45 -4.78
CA PRO A 36 -1.68 -18.86 -3.39
C PRO A 36 -2.95 -18.29 -2.74
N PRO A 37 -3.45 -18.89 -1.66
CA PRO A 37 -4.61 -18.35 -0.99
C PRO A 37 -4.34 -16.93 -0.49
N PRO A 38 -5.35 -16.05 -0.50
CA PRO A 38 -5.21 -14.71 0.08
C PRO A 38 -5.04 -14.80 1.61
N PRO A 39 -4.60 -13.72 2.27
CA PRO A 39 -4.53 -13.68 3.73
C PRO A 39 -5.86 -14.01 4.39
N GLU A 40 -5.79 -14.57 5.60
CA GLU A 40 -6.99 -14.87 6.40
C GLU A 40 -7.86 -13.61 6.59
N GLY A 41 -9.18 -13.79 6.50
CA GLY A 41 -10.13 -12.68 6.60
C GLY A 41 -10.32 -11.87 5.31
N ALA A 42 -9.68 -12.24 4.21
CA ALA A 42 -9.86 -11.57 2.94
C ALA A 42 -11.30 -11.73 2.40
N LEU A 43 -11.86 -10.64 1.89
CA LEU A 43 -13.12 -10.63 1.18
C LEU A 43 -12.86 -10.77 -0.33
N CYS A 44 -13.32 -11.87 -0.93
CA CYS A 44 -13.10 -12.19 -2.34
C CYS A 44 -14.40 -12.11 -3.14
N TYR A 45 -14.35 -11.47 -4.30
CA TYR A 45 -15.48 -11.33 -5.20
C TYR A 45 -15.07 -11.37 -6.67
N GLY A 46 -15.99 -11.84 -7.52
CA GLY A 46 -15.77 -11.85 -8.96
C GLY A 46 -15.92 -10.45 -9.58
N SER A 47 -15.00 -10.06 -10.46
CA SER A 47 -15.01 -8.79 -11.20
C SER A 47 -14.47 -9.00 -12.62
N GLY A 48 -15.39 -9.15 -13.59
CA GLY A 48 -15.03 -9.45 -14.97
C GLY A 48 -14.32 -10.80 -15.08
N GLN A 49 -13.10 -10.79 -15.60
CA GLN A 49 -12.26 -11.99 -15.74
C GLN A 49 -11.41 -12.28 -14.49
N TYR A 50 -11.52 -11.45 -13.44
CA TYR A 50 -10.72 -11.58 -12.23
C TYR A 50 -11.56 -11.94 -11.04
N VAL A 51 -10.96 -12.65 -10.08
CA VAL A 51 -11.36 -12.64 -8.69
C VAL A 51 -10.49 -11.62 -7.96
N ILE A 52 -11.12 -10.70 -7.23
CA ILE A 52 -10.43 -9.68 -6.44
C ILE A 52 -10.62 -10.02 -4.98
N CYS A 53 -9.51 -10.11 -4.23
CA CYS A 53 -9.52 -10.31 -2.79
C CYS A 53 -8.91 -9.09 -2.10
N GLN A 54 -9.60 -8.57 -1.09
CA GLN A 54 -9.21 -7.40 -0.32
C GLN A 54 -9.08 -7.76 1.16
N THR A 55 -8.01 -7.29 1.79
CA THR A 55 -7.74 -7.50 3.22
C THR A 55 -7.18 -6.21 3.80
N VAL A 56 -7.60 -5.87 5.00
CA VAL A 56 -7.04 -4.76 5.79
C VAL A 56 -6.50 -5.34 7.09
N PHE A 57 -5.30 -4.96 7.48
CA PHE A 57 -4.70 -5.40 8.74
C PHE A 57 -3.74 -4.36 9.31
N GLU A 58 -3.54 -4.46 10.64
CA GLU A 58 -2.55 -3.70 11.37
C GLU A 58 -1.30 -4.57 11.54
N ALA A 59 -0.13 -3.98 11.31
CA ALA A 59 1.17 -4.62 11.46
C ALA A 59 2.05 -3.79 12.42
N PRO A 60 1.76 -3.80 13.73
CA PRO A 60 2.56 -3.02 14.67
C PRO A 60 3.99 -3.57 14.75
N VAL A 61 4.95 -2.64 14.78
CA VAL A 61 6.38 -2.91 14.92
C VAL A 61 6.83 -2.36 16.27
N ALA A 62 7.62 -3.12 17.01
CA ALA A 62 8.13 -2.68 18.30
C ALA A 62 9.62 -2.94 18.44
N ASN A 63 10.40 -1.85 18.48
CA ASN A 63 11.85 -1.87 18.69
C ASN A 63 12.62 -2.77 17.70
N GLU A 64 12.23 -2.77 16.43
CA GLU A 64 12.95 -3.50 15.39
C GLU A 64 14.14 -2.71 14.85
N PRO A 65 15.31 -3.33 14.62
CA PRO A 65 16.44 -2.68 13.98
C PRO A 65 16.04 -2.14 12.61
N PHE A 66 16.40 -0.87 12.32
CA PHE A 66 15.94 -0.20 11.10
C PHE A 66 17.08 0.38 10.25
N LEU A 67 17.89 1.29 10.82
CA LEU A 67 18.98 1.95 10.12
C LEU A 67 20.26 1.93 10.97
N ASP A 68 21.40 1.72 10.32
CA ASP A 68 22.71 1.92 10.92
C ASP A 68 23.21 3.34 10.63
N LEU A 69 23.27 4.16 11.68
CA LEU A 69 23.81 5.52 11.65
C LEU A 69 25.22 5.54 12.25
N PRO A 70 26.01 6.62 12.03
CA PRO A 70 27.31 6.78 12.67
C PRO A 70 27.29 6.69 14.21
N CYS A 71 26.16 7.04 14.83
CA CYS A 71 25.96 6.98 16.28
C CYS A 71 25.40 5.64 16.78
N GLY A 72 25.11 4.69 15.91
CA GLY A 72 24.60 3.36 16.25
C GLY A 72 23.38 2.95 15.45
N THR A 73 22.91 1.72 15.68
CA THR A 73 21.69 1.19 15.06
C THR A 73 20.46 1.88 15.63
N THR A 74 19.59 2.36 14.76
CA THR A 74 18.27 2.87 15.18
C THR A 74 17.25 1.75 15.25
N TYR A 75 16.28 1.91 16.14
CA TYR A 75 15.18 0.98 16.36
C TYR A 75 13.86 1.67 16.08
N LEU A 76 13.00 0.99 15.34
CA LEU A 76 11.70 1.45 14.88
C LEU A 76 10.61 0.94 15.82
N THR A 77 9.73 1.85 16.25
CA THR A 77 8.45 1.51 16.87
C THR A 77 7.35 2.22 16.11
N ALA A 78 6.42 1.47 15.53
CA ALA A 78 5.41 2.01 14.63
C ALA A 78 4.06 1.33 14.78
N SER A 79 2.99 2.06 14.46
CA SER A 79 1.75 1.50 13.93
C SER A 79 1.82 1.50 12.42
N ASP A 80 1.37 0.43 11.79
CA ASP A 80 1.41 0.23 10.35
C ASP A 80 0.06 -0.32 9.90
N HIS A 81 -0.67 0.48 9.15
CA HIS A 81 -1.97 0.12 8.56
C HIS A 81 -1.77 -0.26 7.11
N ARG A 82 -2.21 -1.47 6.74
CA ARG A 82 -2.07 -1.98 5.37
C ARG A 82 -3.39 -2.41 4.79
N GLU A 83 -3.64 -1.99 3.56
CA GLU A 83 -4.67 -2.55 2.70
C GLU A 83 -4.01 -3.35 1.58
N VAL A 84 -4.41 -4.60 1.40
CA VAL A 84 -3.88 -5.51 0.37
C VAL A 84 -4.99 -5.90 -0.58
N ILE A 85 -4.78 -5.69 -1.86
CA ILE A 85 -5.67 -6.13 -2.93
C ILE A 85 -4.91 -7.11 -3.82
N ARG A 86 -5.49 -8.31 -4.03
CA ARG A 86 -4.95 -9.37 -4.89
C ARG A 86 -5.90 -9.64 -6.04
N TRP A 87 -5.38 -9.78 -7.24
CA TRP A 87 -6.12 -10.16 -8.44
C TRP A 87 -5.71 -11.54 -8.88
N TYR A 88 -6.72 -12.40 -9.08
CA TYR A 88 -6.55 -13.76 -9.55
C TYR A 88 -7.22 -13.92 -10.91
N SER A 89 -6.53 -14.58 -11.85
CA SER A 89 -7.07 -15.02 -13.13
C SER A 89 -7.04 -16.54 -13.15
N ASP A 90 -8.15 -17.18 -13.48
CA ASP A 90 -8.28 -18.64 -13.46
C ASP A 90 -7.83 -19.28 -12.12
N GLY A 91 -8.10 -18.58 -11.01
CA GLY A 91 -7.72 -19.00 -9.67
C GLY A 91 -6.24 -18.78 -9.30
N LEU A 92 -5.41 -18.24 -10.19
CA LEU A 92 -3.99 -17.99 -9.97
C LEU A 92 -3.71 -16.51 -9.75
N LEU A 93 -2.89 -16.17 -8.75
CA LEU A 93 -2.48 -14.80 -8.47
C LEU A 93 -1.66 -14.22 -9.61
N VAL A 94 -2.11 -13.09 -10.16
CA VAL A 94 -1.43 -12.41 -11.27
C VAL A 94 -0.92 -11.03 -10.91
N LYS A 95 -1.48 -10.41 -9.86
CA LYS A 95 -1.15 -9.06 -9.46
C LYS A 95 -1.51 -8.81 -8.00
N LYS A 96 -0.71 -7.98 -7.33
CA LYS A 96 -0.94 -7.52 -5.95
C LYS A 96 -0.75 -6.00 -5.88
N PHE A 97 -1.55 -5.36 -5.06
CA PHE A 97 -1.40 -3.97 -4.68
C PHE A 97 -1.48 -3.85 -3.15
N ILE A 98 -0.60 -3.08 -2.56
CA ILE A 98 -0.61 -2.77 -1.14
C ILE A 98 -0.56 -1.25 -1.00
N THR A 99 -1.40 -0.68 -0.17
CA THR A 99 -1.18 0.63 0.43
C THR A 99 -0.74 0.44 1.87
N GLN A 100 0.18 1.29 2.29
CA GLN A 100 0.74 1.26 3.63
C GLN A 100 0.80 2.67 4.20
N ASP A 101 0.25 2.83 5.40
CA ASP A 101 0.35 4.05 6.20
C ASP A 101 1.02 3.68 7.53
N ALA A 102 2.25 4.16 7.73
CA ALA A 102 3.01 3.90 8.95
C ALA A 102 3.37 5.20 9.65
N GLN A 103 3.29 5.20 10.97
CA GLN A 103 3.73 6.30 11.82
C GLN A 103 4.31 5.77 13.12
N GLY A 104 5.31 6.48 13.63
CA GLY A 104 5.97 6.04 14.84
C GLY A 104 7.18 6.85 15.22
N THR A 105 8.13 6.18 15.87
CA THR A 105 9.37 6.80 16.35
C THR A 105 10.59 5.94 16.05
N LEU A 106 11.72 6.63 15.88
CA LEU A 106 13.06 6.05 15.86
C LEU A 106 13.75 6.37 17.19
N SER A 107 14.54 5.43 17.70
CA SER A 107 15.40 5.62 18.87
C SER A 107 16.74 4.90 18.68
N LEU A 108 17.77 5.21 19.48
CA LEU A 108 19.00 4.40 19.57
C LEU A 108 18.92 3.28 20.60
N SER A 109 17.79 3.16 21.30
CA SER A 109 17.58 2.14 22.33
C SER A 109 16.82 0.94 21.80
N PRO A 110 17.35 -0.29 21.89
CA PRO A 110 16.65 -1.51 21.51
C PRO A 110 15.44 -1.81 22.39
N THR A 111 15.26 -1.08 23.50
CA THR A 111 14.12 -1.23 24.43
C THR A 111 13.15 -0.05 24.37
N GLY A 112 13.34 0.89 23.43
CA GLY A 112 12.44 2.04 23.22
C GLY A 112 12.59 3.19 24.23
N GLY A 113 13.69 3.23 25.00
CA GLY A 113 13.97 4.33 25.92
C GLY A 113 14.87 5.42 25.31
N GLY A 114 14.91 6.61 25.95
CA GLY A 114 15.76 7.73 25.55
C GLY A 114 15.12 8.67 24.53
N PRO A 115 15.92 9.58 23.91
CA PRO A 115 15.43 10.49 22.89
C PRO A 115 14.87 9.75 21.67
N THR A 116 13.80 10.31 21.10
CA THR A 116 13.12 9.74 19.92
C THR A 116 12.87 10.80 18.89
N VAL A 117 12.85 10.39 17.61
CA VAL A 117 12.46 11.21 16.47
C VAL A 117 11.25 10.60 15.80
N GLY A 118 10.22 11.42 15.59
CA GLY A 118 8.99 10.97 14.91
C GLY A 118 9.21 10.74 13.43
N PHE A 119 8.54 9.74 12.89
CA PHE A 119 8.48 9.51 11.44
C PHE A 119 7.07 9.18 10.98
N PHE A 120 6.90 9.31 9.67
CA PHE A 120 5.71 8.80 9.01
C PHE A 120 6.07 8.34 7.59
N ALA A 121 5.34 7.34 7.08
CA ALA A 121 5.47 6.80 5.74
C ALA A 121 4.09 6.59 5.11
N HIS A 122 4.00 6.79 3.79
CA HIS A 122 2.81 6.51 3.00
C HIS A 122 3.24 5.97 1.65
N GLU A 123 3.07 4.69 1.44
CA GLU A 123 3.57 4.00 0.28
C GLU A 123 2.49 3.16 -0.40
N SER A 124 2.71 2.89 -1.68
CA SER A 124 1.96 1.90 -2.43
C SER A 124 2.91 0.96 -3.17
N TYR A 125 2.59 -0.33 -3.13
CA TYR A 125 3.37 -1.39 -3.72
C TYR A 125 2.55 -2.06 -4.81
N TRP A 126 3.09 -2.10 -6.03
CA TRP A 126 2.53 -2.85 -7.15
C TRP A 126 3.41 -4.04 -7.44
N THR A 127 2.85 -5.25 -7.40
CA THR A 127 3.58 -6.47 -7.78
C THR A 127 2.85 -7.12 -8.94
N TYR A 128 3.58 -7.43 -10.00
CA TYR A 128 3.09 -8.19 -11.15
C TYR A 128 3.85 -9.50 -11.22
N TYR A 129 3.13 -10.61 -11.36
CA TYR A 129 3.71 -11.95 -11.38
C TYR A 129 3.86 -12.45 -12.82
N SER A 130 5.09 -12.73 -13.23
CA SER A 130 5.40 -13.24 -14.58
C SER A 130 4.95 -14.70 -14.76
N VAL A 131 4.87 -15.45 -13.66
CA VAL A 131 4.30 -16.79 -13.60
C VAL A 131 3.09 -16.73 -12.66
N PRO A 132 1.85 -16.84 -13.19
CA PRO A 132 0.65 -16.80 -12.36
C PRO A 132 0.67 -17.85 -11.24
N GLY A 133 0.37 -17.42 -10.02
CA GLY A 133 0.36 -18.28 -8.83
C GLY A 133 1.71 -18.46 -8.15
N ASP A 134 2.83 -18.02 -8.76
CA ASP A 134 4.16 -18.05 -8.16
C ASP A 134 4.55 -16.67 -7.60
N GLU A 135 4.46 -16.51 -6.28
CA GLU A 135 4.84 -15.24 -5.63
C GLU A 135 6.34 -14.91 -5.79
N GLY A 136 7.21 -15.92 -6.02
CA GLY A 136 8.64 -15.71 -6.27
C GLY A 136 8.93 -15.07 -7.64
N SER A 137 7.97 -15.09 -8.57
CA SER A 137 8.11 -14.50 -9.91
C SER A 137 7.73 -13.01 -9.96
N GLY A 138 7.40 -12.40 -8.82
CA GLY A 138 6.88 -11.04 -8.74
C GLY A 138 7.95 -9.98 -8.95
N VAL A 139 7.63 -9.00 -9.80
CA VAL A 139 8.37 -7.73 -9.89
C VAL A 139 7.57 -6.66 -9.16
N GLU A 140 8.16 -6.14 -8.09
CA GLU A 140 7.53 -5.13 -7.25
C GLU A 140 8.04 -3.74 -7.59
N THR A 141 7.12 -2.78 -7.62
CA THR A 141 7.41 -1.36 -7.74
C THR A 141 6.76 -0.62 -6.58
N VAL A 142 7.57 0.12 -5.83
CA VAL A 142 7.14 0.94 -4.69
C VAL A 142 7.03 2.40 -5.13
N HIS A 143 5.96 3.05 -4.76
CA HIS A 143 5.71 4.46 -5.02
C HIS A 143 5.30 5.17 -3.73
N GLY A 144 5.72 6.41 -3.57
CA GLY A 144 5.22 7.28 -2.52
C GLY A 144 6.29 7.87 -1.63
N LEU A 145 5.90 8.15 -0.40
CA LEU A 145 6.74 8.65 0.67
C LEU A 145 7.20 7.48 1.53
N ASP A 146 8.34 6.90 1.17
CA ASP A 146 8.94 5.75 1.89
C ASP A 146 9.15 6.09 3.37
N ILE A 147 9.81 7.21 3.66
CA ILE A 147 9.91 7.71 5.03
C ILE A 147 10.08 9.23 5.05
N ARG A 148 9.43 9.86 6.01
CA ARG A 148 9.67 11.24 6.40
C ARG A 148 9.96 11.30 7.89
N VAL A 149 11.20 11.63 8.23
CA VAL A 149 11.61 11.86 9.62
C VAL A 149 11.69 13.37 9.86
N LEU A 150 11.06 13.85 10.91
CA LEU A 150 11.10 15.26 11.29
C LEU A 150 12.19 15.47 12.35
N VAL A 151 13.31 16.09 11.93
CA VAL A 151 14.42 16.40 12.82
C VAL A 151 14.29 17.85 13.28
N PRO A 152 14.10 18.13 14.60
CA PRO A 152 13.99 19.49 15.12
C PRO A 152 15.20 20.35 14.71
N GLY A 153 14.93 21.55 14.16
CA GLY A 153 15.99 22.49 13.78
C GLY A 153 16.73 22.22 12.46
N SER A 154 16.65 21.01 11.92
CA SER A 154 17.40 20.60 10.72
C SER A 154 16.50 20.29 9.52
N GLY A 155 15.18 20.41 9.67
CA GLY A 155 14.22 20.03 8.63
C GLY A 155 13.89 18.55 8.65
N GLY A 156 13.52 17.98 7.49
CA GLY A 156 13.10 16.57 7.40
C GLY A 156 14.03 15.76 6.53
N LEU A 157 14.36 14.56 6.98
CA LEU A 157 14.76 13.49 6.08
C LEU A 157 13.54 13.05 5.28
N ILE A 158 13.67 13.02 3.97
CA ILE A 158 12.62 12.54 3.08
C ILE A 158 13.24 11.50 2.15
N ILE A 159 12.60 10.31 2.13
CA ILE A 159 12.79 9.34 1.07
C ILE A 159 11.45 9.23 0.37
N ALA A 160 11.40 9.67 -0.86
CA ALA A 160 10.18 9.66 -1.65
C ALA A 160 10.50 9.42 -3.12
N GLY A 161 9.66 8.67 -3.79
CA GLY A 161 9.83 8.42 -5.20
C GLY A 161 9.30 7.07 -5.64
N THR A 162 9.97 6.48 -6.60
CA THR A 162 9.68 5.15 -7.14
C THR A 162 10.93 4.31 -7.09
N ARG A 163 10.82 3.09 -6.58
CA ARG A 163 11.88 2.08 -6.70
C ARG A 163 11.26 0.75 -7.14
N SER A 164 12.01 -0.01 -7.91
CA SER A 164 11.60 -1.34 -8.35
C SER A 164 12.63 -2.38 -7.90
N THR A 165 12.21 -3.61 -7.78
CA THR A 165 13.08 -4.75 -7.45
C THR A 165 14.15 -5.03 -8.51
N ASP A 166 14.01 -4.49 -9.72
CA ASP A 166 15.05 -4.52 -10.76
C ASP A 166 16.18 -3.50 -10.56
N GLY A 167 16.12 -2.70 -9.47
CA GLY A 167 17.10 -1.68 -9.12
C GLY A 167 16.82 -0.29 -9.71
N THR A 168 15.75 -0.12 -10.49
CA THR A 168 15.37 1.20 -11.02
C THR A 168 14.86 2.09 -9.90
N GLN A 169 15.40 3.34 -9.81
CA GLN A 169 15.00 4.31 -8.79
C GLN A 169 14.81 5.69 -9.42
N HIS A 170 13.72 6.38 -9.02
CA HIS A 170 13.43 7.76 -9.39
C HIS A 170 12.90 8.52 -8.17
N GLY A 171 13.52 9.62 -7.79
CA GLY A 171 13.03 10.43 -6.66
C GLY A 171 14.16 10.93 -5.76
N VAL A 172 13.80 11.19 -4.50
CA VAL A 172 14.71 11.73 -3.48
C VAL A 172 15.02 10.64 -2.47
N PHE A 173 16.26 10.15 -2.48
CA PHE A 173 16.78 9.15 -1.55
C PHE A 173 17.94 9.78 -0.77
N ARG A 174 17.63 10.41 0.38
CA ARG A 174 18.62 11.21 1.14
C ARG A 174 19.20 10.48 2.36
N LEU A 175 18.97 9.19 2.53
CA LEU A 175 19.56 8.42 3.63
C LEU A 175 21.09 8.41 3.61
N GLU A 176 21.67 8.54 2.42
CA GLU A 176 23.14 8.57 2.22
C GLU A 176 23.76 9.97 2.39
N ASP A 177 22.96 11.03 2.62
CA ASP A 177 23.50 12.36 2.90
C ASP A 177 24.08 12.39 4.33
N PRO A 178 25.39 12.53 4.51
CA PRO A 178 26.01 12.53 5.85
C PRO A 178 25.41 13.58 6.79
N ARG A 179 24.98 14.73 6.25
CA ARG A 179 24.38 15.81 7.05
C ARG A 179 23.05 15.39 7.67
N VAL A 180 22.34 14.50 7.00
CA VAL A 180 21.08 13.95 7.53
C VAL A 180 21.36 12.94 8.62
N ALA A 181 22.32 12.06 8.40
CA ALA A 181 22.77 11.10 9.41
C ALA A 181 23.28 11.80 10.67
N ASP A 182 24.09 12.86 10.53
CA ASP A 182 24.59 13.66 11.64
C ASP A 182 23.45 14.34 12.41
N ALA A 183 22.49 14.96 11.72
CA ALA A 183 21.34 15.61 12.33
C ALA A 183 20.43 14.60 13.08
N LEU A 184 20.24 13.39 12.53
CA LEU A 184 19.53 12.32 13.22
C LEU A 184 20.28 11.88 14.47
N CYS A 185 21.59 11.72 14.37
CA CYS A 185 22.42 11.35 15.51
C CYS A 185 22.37 12.40 16.62
N GLU A 186 22.43 13.69 16.28
CA GLU A 186 22.30 14.79 17.26
C GLU A 186 20.93 14.75 17.96
N ALA A 187 19.84 14.49 17.22
CA ALA A 187 18.49 14.45 17.78
C ALA A 187 18.20 13.19 18.61
N LEU A 188 18.93 12.09 18.39
CA LEU A 188 18.74 10.81 19.07
C LEU A 188 19.71 10.60 20.25
N GLN A 189 20.70 11.46 20.42
CA GLN A 189 21.61 11.43 21.56
C GLN A 189 21.03 12.24 22.74
N PRO A 190 21.28 11.85 24.01
CA PRO A 190 20.81 12.55 25.19
C PRO A 190 21.51 13.90 25.40
#